data_6dbdbd4a5550e96b62fe41e7dec0165a
#
_entry.id   6dbdbd4a5550e96b62fe41e7dec0165a
#
_cell.length_a   1.000
_cell.length_b   1.000
_cell.length_c   1.000
_cell.angle_alpha   90.00
_cell.angle_beta   90.00
_cell.angle_gamma   90.00
#
_symmetry.space_group_name_H-M   'P 1'
#
loop_
_entity.id
_entity.type
_entity.pdbx_description
1 polymer ?
#
loop_
_entity_poly.entity_id
_entity_poly.type
_entity_poly.pdbx_seq_one_letter_code
_entity_poly.pdbx_strand_id
1 'polypeptide(L)'
;MADSVSHERARTMRRALTPPEARLWFQLKGRKLGGLKFRRQHPVGPYILDFYCAEQGLAVEVDGLIHGDADQVRHDERRTIWLEEKGVSVLRVASCDVRDDIEGVLNAIRNVAGKRKT
;
A
#
# COMPACT_ATOMS: atom_id res chain seq x y z
N MET A 1 -15.61 -14.01 12.95
CA MET A 1 -14.97 -13.98 12.06
C MET A 1 -14.15 -12.80 11.64
N ALA A 2 -12.90 -13.06 11.53
CA ALA A 2 -11.92 -12.04 11.20
C ALA A 2 -12.18 -11.41 9.84
N ASP A 3 -12.62 -12.21 8.87
CA ASP A 3 -12.88 -11.70 7.53
C ASP A 3 -14.03 -10.72 7.47
N SER A 4 -15.09 -10.99 8.19
CA SER A 4 -16.24 -10.11 8.28
C SER A 4 -15.85 -8.78 8.88
N VAL A 5 -15.07 -8.79 9.93
CA VAL A 5 -14.59 -7.59 10.61
C VAL A 5 -13.68 -6.78 9.67
N SER A 6 -12.81 -7.46 8.93
CA SER A 6 -11.94 -6.78 7.97
C SER A 6 -12.74 -6.12 6.87
N HIS A 7 -13.75 -6.77 6.35
CA HIS A 7 -14.60 -6.19 5.30
C HIS A 7 -15.37 -4.98 5.80
N GLU A 8 -15.87 -5.04 7.01
CA GLU A 8 -16.56 -3.90 7.60
C GLU A 8 -15.61 -2.72 7.80
N ARG A 9 -14.41 -2.99 8.27
CA ARG A 9 -13.39 -1.94 8.43
C ARG A 9 -13.05 -1.32 7.08
N ALA A 10 -12.88 -2.14 6.04
CA ALA A 10 -12.59 -1.63 4.71
C ALA A 10 -13.69 -0.71 4.22
N ARG A 11 -14.93 -1.07 4.40
CA ARG A 11 -16.04 -0.21 4.01
C ARG A 11 -16.09 1.08 4.81
N THR A 12 -15.90 0.99 6.10
CA THR A 12 -15.93 2.14 6.98
C THR A 12 -14.76 3.08 6.68
N MET A 13 -13.62 2.53 6.36
CA MET A 13 -12.41 3.30 6.12
C MET A 13 -12.21 3.71 4.68
N ARG A 14 -13.06 3.24 3.75
CA ARG A 14 -13.04 3.67 2.37
C ARG A 14 -13.70 5.03 2.24
N ARG A 15 -13.03 5.99 2.75
CA ARG A 15 -13.46 7.36 2.71
C ARG A 15 -12.55 8.13 1.79
N ALA A 16 -12.67 9.42 1.76
CA ALA A 16 -11.81 10.25 0.94
C ALA A 16 -10.35 9.97 1.26
N LEU A 17 -9.54 9.83 0.25
CA LEU A 17 -8.11 9.65 0.41
C LEU A 17 -7.47 10.94 0.91
N THR A 18 -6.37 10.82 1.64
CA THR A 18 -5.58 12.00 1.99
C THR A 18 -4.98 12.58 0.71
N PRO A 19 -4.55 13.84 0.69
CA PRO A 19 -3.94 14.42 -0.52
C PRO A 19 -2.79 13.60 -1.10
N PRO A 20 -1.82 13.09 -0.31
CA PRO A 20 -0.78 12.25 -0.90
C PRO A 20 -1.33 10.93 -1.47
N GLU A 21 -2.27 10.32 -0.78
CA GLU A 21 -2.89 9.08 -1.27
C GLU A 21 -3.64 9.33 -2.58
N ALA A 22 -4.38 10.43 -2.67
CA ALA A 22 -5.12 10.76 -3.88
C ALA A 22 -4.17 11.02 -5.04
N ARG A 23 -3.08 11.71 -4.78
CA ARG A 23 -2.07 11.98 -5.79
C ARG A 23 -1.46 10.69 -6.34
N LEU A 24 -1.12 9.77 -5.46
CA LEU A 24 -0.56 8.49 -5.89
C LEU A 24 -1.61 7.65 -6.60
N TRP A 25 -2.83 7.60 -6.07
CA TRP A 25 -3.90 6.83 -6.68
C TRP A 25 -4.19 7.28 -8.12
N PHE A 26 -4.14 8.59 -8.36
CA PHE A 26 -4.35 9.13 -9.69
C PHE A 26 -3.33 8.57 -10.69
N GLN A 27 -2.12 8.26 -10.23
CA GLN A 27 -1.08 7.67 -11.08
C GLN A 27 -1.21 6.15 -11.22
N LEU A 28 -1.88 5.49 -10.28
CA LEU A 28 -1.98 4.03 -10.27
C LEU A 28 -3.26 3.51 -10.91
N LYS A 29 -4.35 4.24 -10.80
CA LYS A 29 -5.66 3.77 -11.26
C LYS A 29 -5.68 3.58 -12.76
N GLY A 30 -6.57 2.71 -13.24
CA GLY A 30 -6.76 2.52 -14.67
C GLY A 30 -5.57 1.88 -15.36
N ARG A 31 -4.77 1.13 -14.63
CA ARG A 31 -3.58 0.44 -15.15
C ARG A 31 -2.55 1.39 -15.75
N LYS A 32 -2.53 2.63 -15.30
CA LYS A 32 -1.61 3.64 -15.86
C LYS A 32 -0.16 3.30 -15.64
N LEU A 33 0.18 2.66 -14.54
CA LEU A 33 1.56 2.37 -14.23
C LEU A 33 1.93 0.99 -14.79
N GLY A 34 2.47 0.98 -16.01
CA GLY A 34 2.96 -0.24 -16.62
C GLY A 34 1.92 -1.34 -16.81
N GLY A 35 0.66 -0.99 -16.86
CA GLY A 35 -0.42 -1.97 -16.99
C GLY A 35 -0.78 -2.68 -15.71
N LEU A 36 -0.18 -2.30 -14.59
CA LEU A 36 -0.46 -2.94 -13.31
C LEU A 36 -1.82 -2.51 -12.77
N LYS A 37 -2.58 -3.47 -12.29
CA LYS A 37 -3.89 -3.18 -11.72
C LYS A 37 -3.78 -3.04 -10.21
N PHE A 38 -3.99 -1.82 -9.73
CA PHE A 38 -4.00 -1.55 -8.29
C PHE A 38 -5.41 -1.33 -7.77
N ARG A 39 -5.66 -1.80 -6.57
CA ARG A 39 -6.89 -1.53 -5.83
C ARG A 39 -6.53 -0.70 -4.62
N ARG A 40 -7.39 0.22 -4.27
CA ARG A 40 -7.15 1.07 -3.07
C ARG A 40 -7.88 0.52 -1.87
N GLN A 41 -7.33 0.73 -0.71
CA GLN A 41 -7.92 0.36 0.58
C GLN A 41 -8.44 -1.07 0.56
N HIS A 42 -7.55 -1.99 0.22
CA HIS A 42 -7.90 -3.38 -0.01
C HIS A 42 -7.66 -4.23 1.25
N PRO A 43 -8.65 -4.96 1.72
CA PRO A 43 -8.46 -5.78 2.92
C PRO A 43 -7.71 -7.08 2.60
N VAL A 44 -6.74 -7.41 3.44
CA VAL A 44 -6.03 -8.68 3.38
C VAL A 44 -5.92 -9.18 4.81
N GLY A 45 -6.67 -10.23 5.14
CA GLY A 45 -6.76 -10.72 6.51
C GLY A 45 -7.23 -9.63 7.45
N PRO A 46 -6.54 -9.41 8.57
CA PRO A 46 -6.95 -8.37 9.51
C PRO A 46 -6.49 -6.97 9.14
N TYR A 47 -5.82 -6.82 8.01
CA TYR A 47 -5.22 -5.53 7.63
C TYR A 47 -5.89 -4.93 6.41
N ILE A 48 -5.77 -3.62 6.27
CA ILE A 48 -6.24 -2.89 5.10
C ILE A 48 -5.04 -2.25 4.46
N LEU A 49 -4.81 -2.56 3.18
CA LEU A 49 -3.67 -2.05 2.44
C LEU A 49 -4.07 -0.78 1.69
N ASP A 50 -3.20 0.21 1.68
CA ASP A 50 -3.49 1.47 0.98
C ASP A 50 -3.72 1.20 -0.50
N PHE A 51 -2.77 0.53 -1.16
CA PHE A 51 -2.89 0.14 -2.56
C PHE A 51 -2.33 -1.27 -2.73
N TYR A 52 -3.02 -2.09 -3.47
CA TYR A 52 -2.62 -3.49 -3.64
C TYR A 52 -2.72 -3.93 -5.10
N CYS A 53 -1.65 -4.55 -5.60
CA CYS A 53 -1.60 -5.16 -6.91
C CYS A 53 -1.55 -6.66 -6.73
N ALA A 54 -2.68 -7.33 -6.94
CA ALA A 54 -2.78 -8.79 -6.74
C ALA A 54 -1.89 -9.56 -7.71
N GLU A 55 -1.77 -9.08 -8.92
CA GLU A 55 -0.95 -9.73 -9.95
C GLU A 55 0.51 -9.87 -9.51
N GLN A 56 1.00 -8.89 -8.78
CA GLN A 56 2.39 -8.86 -8.33
C GLN A 56 2.56 -9.23 -6.85
N GLY A 57 1.47 -9.37 -6.11
CA GLY A 57 1.54 -9.56 -4.67
C GLY A 57 2.24 -8.38 -4.00
N LEU A 58 1.94 -7.19 -4.46
CA LEU A 58 2.62 -5.97 -3.99
C LEU A 58 1.66 -5.00 -3.34
N ALA A 59 1.96 -4.61 -2.12
CA ALA A 59 1.24 -3.54 -1.43
C ALA A 59 2.10 -2.28 -1.42
N VAL A 60 1.52 -1.15 -1.73
CA VAL A 60 2.19 0.15 -1.63
C VAL A 60 1.49 0.93 -0.52
N GLU A 61 2.25 1.36 0.47
CA GLU A 61 1.72 2.08 1.62
C GLU A 61 2.30 3.48 1.64
N VAL A 62 1.44 4.48 1.79
CA VAL A 62 1.89 5.86 1.92
C VAL A 62 2.11 6.14 3.41
N ASP A 63 3.37 6.36 3.77
CA ASP A 63 3.73 6.55 5.15
C ASP A 63 3.70 8.04 5.47
N GLY A 64 2.90 8.39 6.42
CA GLY A 64 2.80 9.77 6.86
C GLY A 64 4.06 10.14 7.56
N LEU A 65 4.10 10.87 8.52
CA LEU A 65 5.21 11.36 8.98
C LEU A 65 5.82 10.72 10.09
N ILE A 66 6.02 10.55 10.89
CA ILE A 66 6.73 10.54 11.98
C ILE A 66 6.38 9.57 12.91
N HIS A 67 7.17 8.75 13.30
CA HIS A 67 6.88 7.68 14.05
C HIS A 67 7.86 7.48 15.09
N GLY A 68 7.88 8.11 16.04
CA GLY A 68 8.75 7.93 17.10
C GLY A 68 8.37 6.88 18.12
N ASP A 69 7.24 6.29 18.02
CA ASP A 69 6.71 5.36 19.01
C ASP A 69 7.22 3.95 18.75
N ALA A 70 7.90 3.36 19.70
CA ALA A 70 8.42 2.00 19.61
C ALA A 70 7.32 0.95 19.43
N ASP A 71 6.16 1.16 20.03
CA ASP A 71 5.04 0.24 19.89
C ASP A 71 4.47 0.27 18.47
N GLN A 72 4.43 1.44 17.88
CA GLN A 72 3.99 1.61 16.51
C GLN A 72 4.94 0.90 15.55
N VAL A 73 6.25 1.04 15.75
CA VAL A 73 7.25 0.37 14.93
C VAL A 73 7.11 -1.15 15.02
N ARG A 74 6.95 -1.68 16.21
CA ARG A 74 6.77 -3.13 16.40
C ARG A 74 5.49 -3.64 15.76
N HIS A 75 4.43 -2.87 15.85
CA HIS A 75 3.16 -3.23 15.23
C HIS A 75 3.30 -3.28 13.71
N ASP A 76 3.99 -2.32 13.13
CA ASP A 76 4.24 -2.28 11.69
C ASP A 76 5.12 -3.43 11.24
N GLU A 77 6.10 -3.81 12.04
CA GLU A 77 6.96 -4.96 11.72
C GLU A 77 6.18 -6.26 11.70
N ARG A 78 5.31 -6.48 12.70
CA ARG A 78 4.45 -7.66 12.75
C ARG A 78 3.51 -7.74 11.55
N ARG A 79 2.95 -6.60 11.19
CA ARG A 79 2.06 -6.49 10.05
C ARG A 79 2.80 -6.86 8.77
N THR A 80 3.98 -6.33 8.59
CA THR A 80 4.80 -6.61 7.41
C THR A 80 5.18 -8.08 7.33
N ILE A 81 5.63 -8.67 8.43
CA ILE A 81 5.99 -10.09 8.48
C ILE A 81 4.79 -10.95 8.12
N TRP A 82 3.63 -10.65 8.72
CA TRP A 82 2.41 -11.41 8.46
C TRP A 82 2.04 -11.34 6.97
N LEU A 83 2.12 -10.16 6.39
CA LEU A 83 1.81 -9.98 4.97
C LEU A 83 2.80 -10.71 4.07
N GLU A 84 4.08 -10.66 4.41
CA GLU A 84 5.11 -11.35 3.64
C GLU A 84 4.93 -12.86 3.69
N GLU A 85 4.51 -13.39 4.80
CA GLU A 85 4.19 -14.82 4.92
C GLU A 85 3.02 -15.21 4.03
N LYS A 86 2.13 -14.27 3.71
CA LYS A 86 1.01 -14.51 2.80
C LYS A 86 1.34 -14.19 1.34
N GLY A 87 2.60 -13.93 1.06
CA GLY A 87 3.03 -13.65 -0.30
C GLY A 87 2.88 -12.20 -0.73
N VAL A 88 2.67 -11.30 0.21
CA VAL A 88 2.51 -9.87 -0.08
C VAL A 88 3.79 -9.13 0.30
N SER A 89 4.43 -8.50 -0.67
CA SER A 89 5.56 -7.62 -0.42
C SER A 89 5.04 -6.22 -0.14
N VAL A 90 5.60 -5.56 0.82
CA VAL A 90 5.16 -4.20 1.20
C VAL A 90 6.24 -3.19 0.82
N LEU A 91 5.85 -2.22 0.02
CA LEU A 91 6.72 -1.09 -0.31
C LEU A 91 6.13 0.15 0.36
N ARG A 92 6.92 0.79 1.21
CA ARG A 92 6.49 2.02 1.87
C ARG A 92 7.09 3.22 1.17
N VAL A 93 6.27 4.20 0.88
CA VAL A 93 6.70 5.44 0.25
C VAL A 93 6.34 6.60 1.17
N ALA A 94 7.22 7.55 1.30
CA ALA A 94 6.96 8.69 2.17
C ALA A 94 5.97 9.65 1.53
N SER A 95 5.06 10.20 2.32
CA SER A 95 4.08 11.15 1.82
C SER A 95 4.74 12.39 1.22
N CYS A 96 5.85 12.82 1.79
CA CYS A 96 6.59 13.96 1.23
C CYS A 96 7.17 13.64 -0.14
N ASP A 97 7.59 12.41 -0.38
CA ASP A 97 8.09 12.00 -1.69
C ASP A 97 6.96 11.93 -2.72
N VAL A 98 5.79 11.48 -2.30
CA VAL A 98 4.62 11.49 -3.19
C VAL A 98 4.30 12.93 -3.61
N ARG A 99 4.43 13.87 -2.68
CA ARG A 99 4.17 15.26 -2.97
C ARG A 99 5.25 15.90 -3.85
N ASP A 100 6.50 15.64 -3.53
CA ASP A 100 7.62 16.39 -4.13
C ASP A 100 8.41 15.61 -5.19
N ASP A 101 8.32 14.30 -5.21
CA ASP A 101 9.08 13.46 -6.14
C ASP A 101 8.23 12.26 -6.59
N ILE A 102 7.09 12.53 -7.17
CA ILE A 102 6.16 11.47 -7.59
C ILE A 102 6.81 10.53 -8.61
N GLU A 103 7.66 11.02 -9.48
CA GLU A 103 8.32 10.18 -10.48
C GLU A 103 9.29 9.19 -9.83
N GLY A 104 9.99 9.61 -8.80
CA GLY A 104 10.84 8.70 -8.03
C GLY A 104 10.05 7.61 -7.34
N VAL A 105 8.87 7.96 -6.80
CA VAL A 105 7.96 6.99 -6.18
C VAL A 105 7.49 5.98 -7.23
N LEU A 106 7.06 6.45 -8.39
CA LEU A 106 6.57 5.55 -9.45
C LEU A 106 7.69 4.64 -9.97
N ASN A 107 8.90 5.14 -10.07
CA ASN A 107 10.04 4.33 -10.47
C ASN A 107 10.35 3.25 -9.44
N ALA A 108 10.26 3.56 -8.15
CA ALA A 108 10.45 2.57 -7.09
C ALA A 108 9.40 1.46 -7.20
N ILE A 109 8.15 1.82 -7.47
CA ILE A 109 7.08 0.83 -7.64
C ILE A 109 7.35 -0.06 -8.86
N ARG A 110 7.73 0.53 -9.98
CA ARG A 110 8.07 -0.22 -11.20
C ARG A 110 9.21 -1.20 -10.95
N ASN A 111 10.23 -0.76 -10.23
CA ASN A 111 11.40 -1.61 -9.95
C ASN A 111 11.04 -2.82 -9.12
N VAL A 112 10.24 -2.62 -8.09
CA VAL A 112 9.81 -3.74 -7.23
C VAL A 112 8.92 -4.70 -8.01
N ALA A 113 7.98 -4.16 -8.77
CA ALA A 113 7.07 -4.98 -9.58
C ALA A 113 7.85 -5.77 -10.64
N GLY A 114 8.81 -5.15 -11.29
CA GLY A 114 9.64 -5.82 -12.28
C GLY A 114 10.42 -7.00 -11.69
N LYS A 115 10.97 -6.82 -10.52
CA LYS A 115 11.71 -7.89 -9.84
C LYS A 115 10.80 -9.07 -9.49
N ARG A 116 9.59 -8.82 -9.13
CA ARG A 116 8.66 -9.89 -8.79
C ARG A 116 8.19 -10.69 -10.00
N LYS A 117 8.28 -10.11 -11.16
CA LYS A 117 7.88 -10.81 -12.38
C LYS A 117 8.84 -11.92 -12.79
N THR A 118 10.04 -11.82 -12.39
CA THR A 118 11.01 -12.86 -12.69
C THR A 118 10.99 -13.93 -11.62
#